data_15b6b8711e3298bfc95835f42a539b26
#
_entry.id   15b6b8711e3298bfc95835f42a539b26
#
_cell.length_a   1.000
_cell.length_b   1.000
_cell.length_c   1.000
_cell.angle_alpha   90.00
_cell.angle_beta   90.00
_cell.angle_gamma   90.00
#
_symmetry.space_group_name_H-M   'P 1'
#
loop_
_entity.id
_entity.type
_entity.pdbx_description
1 polymer ?
#
loop_
_entity_poly.entity_id
_entity_poly.type
_entity_poly.pdbx_seq_one_letter_code
_entity_poly.pdbx_strand_id
1 'polypeptide(L)'
;MLSARLQTLPEFTHQHTHDHHQAVIGLYGRAEVNVAGREGRLDTWRACLVPARIPHEFSGGPENQVLVINVDAWHPQPGEAHCRDFAAIRRLFSKTVVVGLDAHLQQLVQVSATEIRRPCAEQGIRNHLATAILLALSDRLARGAETVPLRRPGLDPEKLRQFVLENLNERITVEDLAAQACLSQSRFHELFRKTMATSPYRFLLNTRLDQACQMLRTTSLPVADISTRTGFSSQSALTTALRKHRGLTPTQLRSHA
;
A
#
# COMPACT_ATOMS: atom_id res chain seq x y z
N MET A 1 24.03 7.15 -16.25
CA MET A 1 23.23 7.15 -17.50
C MET A 1 21.76 7.36 -17.13
N LEU A 2 20.97 8.00 -17.97
CA LEU A 2 19.54 8.20 -17.75
C LEU A 2 18.78 7.30 -18.74
N SER A 3 17.69 6.66 -18.29
CA SER A 3 16.84 5.88 -19.17
C SER A 3 15.36 6.10 -18.82
N ALA A 4 14.50 6.04 -19.82
CA ALA A 4 13.06 6.16 -19.66
C ALA A 4 12.33 5.05 -20.44
N ARG A 5 11.35 4.42 -19.83
CA ARG A 5 10.52 3.38 -20.45
C ARG A 5 9.08 3.40 -19.92
N LEU A 6 8.17 2.96 -20.76
CA LEU A 6 6.82 2.64 -20.34
C LEU A 6 6.76 1.21 -19.84
N GLN A 7 6.03 0.99 -18.78
CA GLN A 7 5.91 -0.32 -18.15
C GLN A 7 4.49 -0.51 -17.60
N THR A 8 3.98 -1.75 -17.72
CA THR A 8 2.85 -2.22 -16.93
C THR A 8 3.41 -2.90 -15.68
N LEU A 9 2.95 -2.50 -14.52
CA LEU A 9 3.36 -3.11 -13.26
C LEU A 9 2.56 -4.40 -13.05
N PRO A 10 3.20 -5.50 -12.63
CA PRO A 10 2.50 -6.73 -12.29
C PRO A 10 1.70 -6.58 -11.00
N GLU A 11 0.68 -7.42 -10.81
CA GLU A 11 -0.15 -7.40 -9.59
C GLU A 11 0.66 -7.70 -8.33
N PHE A 12 1.69 -8.51 -8.45
CA PHE A 12 2.59 -8.87 -7.35
C PHE A 12 4.03 -8.67 -7.77
N THR A 13 4.80 -7.97 -6.92
CA THR A 13 6.25 -7.84 -7.07
C THR A 13 6.94 -8.25 -5.79
N HIS A 14 8.23 -8.55 -5.90
CA HIS A 14 9.09 -8.72 -4.73
C HIS A 14 9.83 -7.41 -4.44
N GLN A 15 10.05 -7.14 -3.16
CA GLN A 15 10.89 -6.04 -2.74
C GLN A 15 12.30 -6.21 -3.32
N HIS A 16 12.81 -5.15 -3.94
CA HIS A 16 14.14 -5.13 -4.55
C HIS A 16 14.87 -3.81 -4.28
N THR A 17 16.15 -3.78 -4.62
CA THR A 17 17.01 -2.60 -4.55
C THR A 17 17.84 -2.50 -5.81
N HIS A 18 18.25 -1.27 -6.16
CA HIS A 18 19.17 -1.02 -7.26
C HIS A 18 20.04 0.21 -7.00
N ASP A 19 21.18 0.33 -7.70
CA ASP A 19 22.17 1.40 -7.49
C ASP A 19 21.84 2.70 -8.24
N HIS A 20 20.66 2.83 -8.83
CA HIS A 20 20.19 4.04 -9.49
C HIS A 20 18.97 4.64 -8.76
N HIS A 21 18.76 5.95 -8.92
CA HIS A 21 17.52 6.59 -8.51
C HIS A 21 16.41 6.25 -9.50
N GLN A 22 15.18 6.20 -9.03
CA GLN A 22 14.03 5.88 -9.86
C GLN A 22 12.88 6.85 -9.64
N ALA A 23 12.33 7.41 -10.72
CA ALA A 23 11.05 8.10 -10.70
C ALA A 23 10.01 7.22 -11.43
N VAL A 24 8.91 6.92 -10.75
CA VAL A 24 7.78 6.16 -11.32
C VAL A 24 6.59 7.08 -11.38
N ILE A 25 6.07 7.33 -12.57
CA ILE A 25 4.96 8.27 -12.82
C ILE A 25 3.75 7.47 -13.31
N GLY A 26 2.64 7.56 -12.59
CA GLY A 26 1.36 6.96 -12.99
C GLY A 26 0.77 7.67 -14.20
N LEU A 27 0.58 6.94 -15.30
CA LEU A 27 -0.05 7.44 -16.51
C LEU A 27 -1.52 7.02 -16.61
N TYR A 28 -1.80 5.83 -16.14
CA TYR A 28 -3.10 5.20 -16.26
C TYR A 28 -3.29 4.12 -15.19
N GLY A 29 -4.53 3.96 -14.71
CA GLY A 29 -4.85 2.99 -13.67
C GLY A 29 -4.31 3.36 -12.30
N ARG A 30 -4.11 2.36 -11.46
CA ARG A 30 -3.65 2.51 -10.08
C ARG A 30 -2.48 1.58 -9.80
N ALA A 31 -1.56 2.04 -8.98
CA ALA A 31 -0.51 1.22 -8.43
C ALA A 31 -0.36 1.47 -6.93
N GLU A 32 0.12 0.46 -6.23
CA GLU A 32 0.55 0.58 -4.85
C GLU A 32 2.07 0.64 -4.81
N VAL A 33 2.59 1.35 -3.85
CA VAL A 33 4.02 1.52 -3.65
C VAL A 33 4.38 1.28 -2.20
N ASN A 34 5.42 0.49 -1.98
CA ASN A 34 6.03 0.32 -0.67
C ASN A 34 7.51 0.66 -0.78
N VAL A 35 7.96 1.67 -0.04
CA VAL A 35 9.36 2.10 -0.02
C VAL A 35 9.86 2.12 1.42
N ALA A 36 10.86 1.30 1.71
CA ALA A 36 11.42 1.14 3.05
C ALA A 36 10.35 0.85 4.13
N GLY A 37 9.36 0.03 3.79
CA GLY A 37 8.27 -0.32 4.68
C GLY A 37 7.23 0.80 4.89
N ARG A 38 7.21 1.81 4.03
CA ARG A 38 6.15 2.83 3.98
C ARG A 38 5.34 2.64 2.72
N GLU A 39 4.04 2.64 2.89
CA GLU A 39 3.09 2.36 1.82
C GLU A 39 2.39 3.63 1.34
N GLY A 40 1.99 3.62 0.08
CA GLY A 40 1.23 4.68 -0.54
C GLY A 40 0.61 4.24 -1.84
N ARG A 41 -0.16 5.15 -2.44
CA ARG A 41 -0.77 4.95 -3.76
C ARG A 41 -0.11 5.84 -4.78
N LEU A 42 0.14 5.24 -5.92
CA LEU A 42 0.57 5.93 -7.12
C LEU A 42 -0.63 5.95 -8.09
N ASP A 43 -1.48 6.95 -7.91
CA ASP A 43 -2.59 7.21 -8.81
C ASP A 43 -2.08 7.87 -10.10
N THR A 44 -2.95 7.98 -11.11
CA THR A 44 -2.68 8.74 -12.34
C THR A 44 -2.22 10.15 -12.02
N TRP A 45 -1.21 10.63 -12.72
CA TRP A 45 -0.58 11.96 -12.58
C TRP A 45 0.08 12.20 -11.21
N ARG A 46 0.56 11.14 -10.59
CA ARG A 46 1.48 11.22 -9.46
C ARG A 46 2.82 10.61 -9.80
N ALA A 47 3.88 11.17 -9.25
CA ALA A 47 5.24 10.65 -9.36
C ALA A 47 5.73 10.18 -8.00
N CYS A 48 6.23 8.96 -7.92
CA CYS A 48 6.97 8.44 -6.76
C CYS A 48 8.47 8.53 -7.07
N LEU A 49 9.21 9.23 -6.21
CA LEU A 49 10.66 9.39 -6.33
C LEU A 49 11.34 8.48 -5.30
N VAL A 50 12.12 7.53 -5.78
CA VAL A 50 12.82 6.54 -4.95
C VAL A 50 14.32 6.75 -5.08
N PRO A 51 15.03 7.09 -3.99
CA PRO A 51 16.49 7.16 -3.99
C PRO A 51 17.12 5.80 -4.29
N ALA A 52 18.35 5.81 -4.83
CA ALA A 52 19.15 4.61 -5.01
C ALA A 52 19.33 3.83 -3.68
N ARG A 53 19.43 2.52 -3.75
CA ARG A 53 19.66 1.60 -2.61
C ARG A 53 18.55 1.58 -1.55
N ILE A 54 17.42 2.18 -1.82
CA ILE A 54 16.26 2.08 -0.91
C ILE A 54 15.40 0.88 -1.33
N PRO A 55 15.12 -0.07 -0.43
CA PRO A 55 14.25 -1.20 -0.71
C PRO A 55 12.84 -0.73 -1.06
N HIS A 56 12.32 -1.20 -2.19
CA HIS A 56 11.00 -0.81 -2.66
C HIS A 56 10.33 -1.88 -3.51
N GLU A 57 9.03 -1.76 -3.64
CA GLU A 57 8.19 -2.57 -4.52
C GLU A 57 7.06 -1.71 -5.09
N PHE A 58 6.64 -2.05 -6.30
CA PHE A 58 5.48 -1.46 -6.96
C PHE A 58 4.58 -2.57 -7.46
N SER A 59 3.30 -2.54 -7.10
CA SER A 59 2.29 -3.46 -7.62
C SER A 59 1.20 -2.69 -8.33
N GLY A 60 0.76 -3.19 -9.48
CA GLY A 60 -0.25 -2.55 -10.30
C GLY A 60 -1.60 -3.25 -10.22
N GLY A 61 -2.71 -2.51 -10.30
CA GLY A 61 -4.02 -3.08 -10.56
C GLY A 61 -4.15 -3.66 -11.98
N PRO A 62 -5.29 -4.27 -12.33
CA PRO A 62 -5.47 -5.02 -13.60
C PRO A 62 -5.12 -4.21 -14.86
N GLU A 63 -5.45 -2.94 -14.85
CA GLU A 63 -5.16 -2.04 -15.98
C GLU A 63 -4.33 -0.86 -15.46
N ASN A 64 -3.01 -0.94 -15.64
CA ASN A 64 -2.11 0.12 -15.21
C ASN A 64 -1.01 0.38 -16.24
N GLN A 65 -0.51 1.61 -16.28
CA GLN A 65 0.67 1.97 -17.02
C GLN A 65 1.43 3.06 -16.30
N VAL A 66 2.74 2.91 -16.22
CA VAL A 66 3.63 3.89 -15.62
C VAL A 66 4.77 4.27 -16.57
N LEU A 67 5.27 5.49 -16.43
CA LEU A 67 6.55 5.90 -16.99
C LEU A 67 7.61 5.74 -15.90
N VAL A 68 8.60 4.90 -16.18
CA VAL A 68 9.75 4.66 -15.28
C VAL A 68 10.95 5.40 -15.83
N ILE A 69 11.54 6.27 -15.02
CA ILE A 69 12.77 7.00 -15.33
C ILE A 69 13.83 6.58 -14.33
N ASN A 70 14.91 5.97 -14.82
CA ASN A 70 16.06 5.61 -14.01
C ASN A 70 17.18 6.64 -14.20
N VAL A 71 17.83 7.01 -13.11
CA VAL A 71 18.93 7.98 -13.09
C VAL A 71 20.08 7.35 -12.30
N ASP A 72 21.21 7.10 -12.96
CA ASP A 72 22.39 6.58 -12.27
C ASP A 72 22.76 7.49 -11.10
N ALA A 73 23.10 6.90 -9.97
CA ALA A 73 23.59 7.61 -8.78
C ALA A 73 25.04 8.12 -8.95
N TRP A 74 25.55 8.10 -10.19
CA TRP A 74 26.90 8.51 -10.55
C TRP A 74 27.17 10.00 -10.30
N HIS A 75 28.39 10.31 -9.92
CA HIS A 75 28.83 11.69 -9.69
C HIS A 75 29.54 12.20 -10.95
N PRO A 76 29.07 13.31 -11.56
CA PRO A 76 29.79 13.88 -12.70
C PRO A 76 31.17 14.36 -12.30
N GLN A 77 32.15 14.18 -13.21
CA GLN A 77 33.48 14.74 -13.04
C GLN A 77 33.44 16.27 -13.01
N PRO A 78 34.32 16.92 -12.25
CA PRO A 78 34.40 18.39 -12.27
C PRO A 78 34.71 18.90 -13.69
N GLY A 79 33.86 19.77 -14.22
CA GLY A 79 34.04 20.40 -15.53
C GLY A 79 32.99 20.05 -16.58
N GLU A 80 32.06 19.14 -16.34
CA GLU A 80 30.96 18.85 -17.27
C GLU A 80 29.90 19.97 -17.24
N ALA A 81 29.50 20.46 -18.40
CA ALA A 81 28.58 21.58 -18.59
C ALA A 81 27.16 21.37 -18.03
N HIS A 82 26.84 20.13 -17.64
CA HIS A 82 25.55 19.71 -17.10
C HIS A 82 25.49 19.69 -15.56
N CYS A 83 26.46 20.32 -14.89
CA CYS A 83 26.58 20.25 -13.42
C CYS A 83 25.35 20.81 -12.66
N ARG A 84 24.67 21.85 -13.21
CA ARG A 84 23.49 22.48 -12.58
C ARG A 84 22.25 21.59 -12.66
N ASP A 85 21.99 21.04 -13.85
CA ASP A 85 20.82 20.18 -14.09
C ASP A 85 20.94 18.88 -13.30
N PHE A 86 22.13 18.30 -13.28
CA PHE A 86 22.41 17.11 -12.50
C PHE A 86 22.27 17.36 -10.99
N ALA A 87 22.73 18.50 -10.49
CA ALA A 87 22.57 18.88 -9.10
C ALA A 87 21.07 19.07 -8.70
N ALA A 88 20.27 19.62 -9.61
CA ALA A 88 18.82 19.75 -9.43
C ALA A 88 18.13 18.38 -9.40
N ILE A 89 18.44 17.50 -10.35
CA ILE A 89 17.91 16.14 -10.41
C ILE A 89 18.33 15.33 -9.18
N ARG A 90 19.57 15.44 -8.73
CA ARG A 90 20.07 14.71 -7.55
C ARG A 90 19.34 15.16 -6.27
N ARG A 91 19.02 16.43 -6.13
CA ARG A 91 18.22 16.94 -4.99
C ARG A 91 16.81 16.34 -4.95
N LEU A 92 16.24 16.03 -6.10
CA LEU A 92 14.96 15.34 -6.22
C LEU A 92 14.91 14.04 -5.44
N PHE A 93 16.02 13.30 -5.45
CA PHE A 93 16.14 12.00 -4.80
C PHE A 93 16.80 12.07 -3.41
N SER A 94 16.76 13.21 -2.73
CA SER A 94 17.25 13.35 -1.35
C SER A 94 16.40 12.56 -0.35
N LYS A 95 15.14 12.32 -0.67
CA LYS A 95 14.19 11.55 0.14
C LYS A 95 13.14 10.91 -0.78
N THR A 96 12.54 9.84 -0.31
CA THR A 96 11.35 9.27 -0.97
C THR A 96 10.16 10.21 -0.81
N VAL A 97 9.50 10.51 -1.91
CA VAL A 97 8.31 11.37 -1.92
C VAL A 97 7.36 10.98 -3.05
N VAL A 98 6.07 11.12 -2.81
CA VAL A 98 5.05 11.08 -3.85
C VAL A 98 4.55 12.50 -4.06
N VAL A 99 4.60 12.98 -5.31
CA VAL A 99 4.23 14.35 -5.70
C VAL A 99 3.16 14.32 -6.79
N GLY A 100 2.15 15.19 -6.67
CA GLY A 100 1.15 15.42 -7.71
C GLY A 100 1.72 16.23 -8.87
N LEU A 101 1.32 15.90 -10.10
CA LEU A 101 1.69 16.64 -11.28
C LEU A 101 0.65 17.73 -11.58
N ASP A 102 1.07 18.97 -11.75
CA ASP A 102 0.21 20.04 -12.25
C ASP A 102 -0.15 19.83 -13.75
N ALA A 103 -1.14 20.56 -14.25
CA ALA A 103 -1.65 20.41 -15.62
C ALA A 103 -0.57 20.53 -16.70
N HIS A 104 0.41 21.44 -16.55
CA HIS A 104 1.49 21.61 -17.51
C HIS A 104 2.45 20.42 -17.50
N LEU A 105 2.79 19.93 -16.31
CA LEU A 105 3.66 18.75 -16.17
C LEU A 105 2.97 17.47 -16.66
N GLN A 106 1.65 17.35 -16.46
CA GLN A 106 0.85 16.26 -17.04
C GLN A 106 0.94 16.26 -18.58
N GLN A 107 0.79 17.43 -19.23
CA GLN A 107 0.93 17.57 -20.68
C GLN A 107 2.34 17.18 -21.15
N LEU A 108 3.39 17.66 -20.47
CA LEU A 108 4.77 17.30 -20.78
C LEU A 108 4.98 15.78 -20.69
N VAL A 109 4.51 15.16 -19.63
CA VAL A 109 4.60 13.71 -19.41
C VAL A 109 3.82 12.94 -20.48
N GLN A 110 2.63 13.40 -20.84
CA GLN A 110 1.79 12.74 -21.85
C GLN A 110 2.42 12.76 -23.24
N VAL A 111 2.95 13.90 -23.68
CA VAL A 111 3.67 14.05 -24.96
C VAL A 111 4.93 13.17 -24.92
N SER A 112 5.70 13.24 -23.84
CA SER A 112 6.90 12.43 -23.67
C SER A 112 6.61 10.93 -23.70
N ALA A 113 5.56 10.46 -23.03
CA ALA A 113 5.14 9.08 -23.04
C ALA A 113 4.77 8.61 -24.46
N THR A 114 4.11 9.47 -25.26
CA THR A 114 3.77 9.18 -26.65
C THR A 114 5.02 8.98 -27.49
N GLU A 115 6.02 9.87 -27.35
CA GLU A 115 7.29 9.75 -28.08
C GLU A 115 8.11 8.55 -27.61
N ILE A 116 8.19 8.28 -26.32
CA ILE A 116 8.91 7.13 -25.75
C ILE A 116 8.31 5.79 -26.23
N ARG A 117 7.01 5.77 -26.51
CA ARG A 117 6.31 4.56 -27.03
C ARG A 117 6.68 4.22 -28.47
N ARG A 118 7.18 5.17 -29.25
CA ARG A 118 7.49 4.93 -30.67
C ARG A 118 8.62 3.91 -30.79
N PRO A 119 8.47 2.88 -31.64
CA PRO A 119 9.47 1.80 -31.75
C PRO A 119 10.86 2.29 -32.19
N CYS A 120 10.92 3.36 -32.95
CA CYS A 120 12.15 3.95 -33.49
C CYS A 120 12.62 5.21 -32.75
N ALA A 121 12.09 5.48 -31.55
CA ALA A 121 12.55 6.64 -30.78
C ALA A 121 14.03 6.48 -30.37
N GLU A 122 14.86 7.44 -30.79
CA GLU A 122 16.25 7.46 -30.43
C GLU A 122 16.45 7.56 -28.92
N GLN A 123 17.44 6.86 -28.38
CA GLN A 123 17.76 6.89 -26.94
C GLN A 123 18.07 8.32 -26.47
N GLY A 124 18.66 9.15 -27.33
CA GLY A 124 18.92 10.57 -27.06
C GLY A 124 17.64 11.34 -26.78
N ILE A 125 16.61 11.19 -27.61
CA ILE A 125 15.31 11.85 -27.43
C ILE A 125 14.67 11.41 -26.10
N ARG A 126 14.65 10.11 -25.83
CA ARG A 126 14.11 9.56 -24.56
C ARG A 126 14.81 10.16 -23.35
N ASN A 127 16.13 10.30 -23.40
CA ASN A 127 16.93 10.88 -22.32
C ASN A 127 16.63 12.36 -22.11
N HIS A 128 16.50 13.16 -23.19
CA HIS A 128 16.18 14.57 -23.09
C HIS A 128 14.77 14.81 -22.54
N LEU A 129 13.78 14.04 -22.99
CA LEU A 129 12.42 14.12 -22.47
C LEU A 129 12.37 13.74 -20.97
N ALA A 130 13.06 12.69 -20.58
CA ALA A 130 13.16 12.29 -19.17
C ALA A 130 13.87 13.38 -18.32
N THR A 131 14.93 13.99 -18.84
CA THR A 131 15.62 15.10 -18.18
C THR A 131 14.67 16.29 -17.98
N ALA A 132 13.92 16.67 -19.03
CA ALA A 132 12.95 17.76 -18.94
C ALA A 132 11.88 17.51 -17.87
N ILE A 133 11.34 16.28 -17.79
CA ILE A 133 10.38 15.89 -16.77
C ILE A 133 11.00 16.01 -15.37
N LEU A 134 12.20 15.49 -15.16
CA LEU A 134 12.87 15.53 -13.86
C LEU A 134 13.21 16.96 -13.42
N LEU A 135 13.67 17.82 -14.32
CA LEU A 135 13.93 19.23 -14.03
C LEU A 135 12.64 19.97 -13.69
N ALA A 136 11.56 19.71 -14.44
CA ALA A 136 10.25 20.27 -14.15
C ALA A 136 9.71 19.81 -12.78
N LEU A 137 9.88 18.55 -12.42
CA LEU A 137 9.56 18.04 -11.07
C LEU A 137 10.40 18.72 -9.98
N SER A 138 11.71 18.91 -10.24
CA SER A 138 12.61 19.59 -9.31
C SER A 138 12.17 21.02 -9.04
N ASP A 139 11.80 21.77 -10.09
CA ASP A 139 11.29 23.15 -9.95
C ASP A 139 9.99 23.20 -9.13
N ARG A 140 9.02 22.26 -9.39
CA ARG A 140 7.77 22.23 -8.63
C ARG A 140 8.00 21.92 -7.15
N LEU A 141 8.86 20.96 -6.85
CA LEU A 141 9.20 20.63 -5.46
C LEU A 141 9.92 21.78 -4.75
N ALA A 142 10.79 22.52 -5.44
CA ALA A 142 11.44 23.71 -4.90
C ALA A 142 10.44 24.84 -4.62
N ARG A 143 9.35 24.94 -5.37
CA ARG A 143 8.25 25.88 -5.17
C ARG A 143 7.18 25.40 -4.19
N GLY A 144 7.36 24.26 -3.53
CA GLY A 144 6.44 23.76 -2.53
C GLY A 144 5.26 22.96 -3.09
N ALA A 145 5.46 22.25 -4.21
CA ALA A 145 4.42 21.34 -4.73
C ALA A 145 3.90 20.38 -3.65
N GLU A 146 2.61 20.10 -3.71
CA GLU A 146 1.96 19.21 -2.76
C GLU A 146 2.56 17.81 -2.83
N THR A 147 3.00 17.32 -1.67
CA THR A 147 3.57 15.99 -1.53
C THR A 147 2.67 15.12 -0.66
N VAL A 148 2.45 13.89 -1.10
CA VAL A 148 1.70 12.90 -0.33
C VAL A 148 2.70 12.06 0.47
N PRO A 149 2.64 12.06 1.80
CA PRO A 149 3.54 11.25 2.60
C PRO A 149 3.21 9.77 2.44
N LEU A 150 4.24 8.96 2.21
CA LEU A 150 4.12 7.51 2.39
C LEU A 150 3.89 7.21 3.87
N ARG A 151 2.87 6.44 4.16
CA ARG A 151 2.49 6.09 5.52
C ARG A 151 3.18 4.78 5.92
N ARG A 152 3.57 4.66 7.17
CA ARG A 152 3.89 3.33 7.70
C ARG A 152 2.59 2.52 7.66
N PRO A 153 2.63 1.30 7.12
CA PRO A 153 1.46 0.44 7.19
C PRO A 153 1.05 0.35 8.67
N GLY A 154 -0.09 0.88 8.97
CA GLY A 154 -0.69 0.82 10.28
C GLY A 154 -1.84 -0.17 10.22
N LEU A 155 -1.75 -1.26 10.97
CA LEU A 155 -2.92 -2.04 11.29
C LEU A 155 -3.83 -1.12 12.12
N ASP A 156 -5.01 -0.86 11.61
CA ASP A 156 -6.07 -0.19 12.37
C ASP A 156 -6.93 -1.29 13.03
N PRO A 157 -6.74 -1.56 14.33
CA PRO A 157 -7.47 -2.60 15.03
C PRO A 157 -8.98 -2.38 14.98
N GLU A 158 -9.41 -1.12 15.01
CA GLU A 158 -10.84 -0.79 15.04
C GLU A 158 -11.50 -1.03 13.68
N LYS A 159 -10.83 -0.70 12.58
CA LYS A 159 -11.31 -1.03 11.23
C LYS A 159 -11.41 -2.53 11.00
N LEU A 160 -10.41 -3.29 11.46
CA LEU A 160 -10.45 -4.75 11.39
C LEU A 160 -11.58 -5.32 12.25
N ARG A 161 -11.78 -4.77 13.44
CA ARG A 161 -12.89 -5.16 14.32
C ARG A 161 -14.24 -4.87 13.68
N GLN A 162 -14.41 -3.69 13.12
CA GLN A 162 -15.61 -3.30 12.39
C GLN A 162 -15.91 -4.27 11.24
N PHE A 163 -14.91 -4.55 10.41
CA PHE A 163 -15.04 -5.52 9.32
C PHE A 163 -15.49 -6.90 9.81
N VAL A 164 -14.90 -7.40 10.92
CA VAL A 164 -15.32 -8.66 11.52
C VAL A 164 -16.76 -8.59 12.02
N LEU A 165 -17.17 -7.49 12.65
CA LEU A 165 -18.54 -7.32 13.18
C LEU A 165 -19.59 -7.26 12.06
N GLU A 166 -19.27 -6.66 10.93
CA GLU A 166 -20.15 -6.56 9.76
C GLU A 166 -20.32 -7.91 9.04
N ASN A 167 -19.33 -8.81 9.16
CA ASN A 167 -19.29 -10.10 8.46
C ASN A 167 -19.26 -11.31 9.42
N LEU A 168 -19.81 -11.19 10.63
CA LEU A 168 -19.70 -12.20 11.68
C LEU A 168 -20.21 -13.58 11.29
N ASN A 169 -21.30 -13.63 10.52
CA ASN A 169 -21.95 -14.86 10.05
C ASN A 169 -21.22 -15.51 8.89
N GLU A 170 -20.22 -14.86 8.32
CA GLU A 170 -19.47 -15.35 7.17
C GLU A 170 -18.17 -16.06 7.60
N ARG A 171 -17.61 -16.84 6.67
CA ARG A 171 -16.30 -17.44 6.86
C ARG A 171 -15.20 -16.42 6.57
N ILE A 172 -14.76 -15.70 7.60
CA ILE A 172 -13.64 -14.77 7.49
C ILE A 172 -12.31 -15.53 7.58
N THR A 173 -11.45 -15.35 6.60
CA THR A 173 -10.08 -15.88 6.54
C THR A 173 -9.05 -14.83 6.95
N VAL A 174 -7.80 -15.25 7.11
CA VAL A 174 -6.69 -14.31 7.34
C VAL A 174 -6.40 -13.49 6.10
N GLU A 175 -6.64 -14.07 4.91
CA GLU A 175 -6.56 -13.36 3.63
C GLU A 175 -7.54 -12.20 3.56
N ASP A 176 -8.79 -12.38 4.01
CA ASP A 176 -9.80 -11.32 4.04
C ASP A 176 -9.39 -10.18 4.97
N LEU A 177 -8.83 -10.51 6.15
CA LEU A 177 -8.31 -9.51 7.08
C LEU A 177 -7.08 -8.77 6.51
N ALA A 178 -6.21 -9.47 5.78
CA ALA A 178 -5.06 -8.88 5.12
C ALA A 178 -5.49 -7.95 3.96
N ALA A 179 -6.46 -8.39 3.15
CA ALA A 179 -7.05 -7.59 2.08
C ALA A 179 -7.72 -6.33 2.62
N GLN A 180 -8.46 -6.44 3.75
CA GLN A 180 -9.08 -5.30 4.42
C GLN A 180 -8.04 -4.28 4.93
N ALA A 181 -6.85 -4.77 5.32
CA ALA A 181 -5.73 -3.92 5.72
C ALA A 181 -4.91 -3.41 4.52
N CYS A 182 -5.24 -3.80 3.28
CA CYS A 182 -4.47 -3.54 2.06
C CYS A 182 -3.03 -4.06 2.17
N LEU A 183 -2.83 -5.24 2.75
CA LEU A 183 -1.54 -5.87 2.97
C LEU A 183 -1.47 -7.25 2.33
N SER A 184 -0.27 -7.67 1.89
CA SER A 184 -0.03 -9.08 1.61
C SER A 184 -0.16 -9.91 2.89
N GLN A 185 -0.55 -11.18 2.76
CA GLN A 185 -0.74 -12.07 3.91
C GLN A 185 0.49 -12.16 4.81
N SER A 186 1.69 -12.27 4.23
CA SER A 186 2.95 -12.32 4.97
C SER A 186 3.20 -11.04 5.77
N ARG A 187 2.97 -9.88 5.14
CA ARG A 187 3.15 -8.58 5.77
C ARG A 187 2.10 -8.32 6.85
N PHE A 188 0.86 -8.76 6.60
CA PHE A 188 -0.21 -8.70 7.59
C PHE A 188 0.14 -9.49 8.85
N HIS A 189 0.63 -10.72 8.73
CA HIS A 189 1.04 -11.53 9.88
C HIS A 189 2.15 -10.87 10.70
N GLU A 190 3.18 -10.35 10.03
CA GLU A 190 4.29 -9.66 10.70
C GLU A 190 3.80 -8.45 11.48
N LEU A 191 3.04 -7.57 10.81
CA LEU A 191 2.55 -6.33 11.38
C LEU A 191 1.51 -6.58 12.46
N PHE A 192 0.60 -7.56 12.23
CA PHE A 192 -0.43 -7.94 13.19
C PHE A 192 0.16 -8.38 14.52
N ARG A 193 1.19 -9.23 14.48
CA ARG A 193 1.88 -9.69 15.70
C ARG A 193 2.54 -8.54 16.45
N LYS A 194 3.18 -7.60 15.73
CA LYS A 194 3.83 -6.43 16.32
C LYS A 194 2.85 -5.45 16.95
N THR A 195 1.67 -5.26 16.33
CA THR A 195 0.71 -4.22 16.74
C THR A 195 -0.28 -4.74 17.77
N MET A 196 -0.76 -5.99 17.60
CA MET A 196 -1.86 -6.55 18.38
C MET A 196 -1.42 -7.47 19.52
N ALA A 197 -0.13 -7.83 19.58
CA ALA A 197 0.42 -8.82 20.53
C ALA A 197 -0.38 -10.15 20.58
N THR A 198 -1.12 -10.48 19.52
CA THR A 198 -1.97 -11.68 19.41
C THR A 198 -1.96 -12.19 17.96
N SER A 199 -2.52 -13.37 17.71
CA SER A 199 -2.68 -13.89 16.35
C SER A 199 -3.98 -13.39 15.70
N PRO A 200 -4.05 -13.28 14.35
CA PRO A 200 -5.28 -12.95 13.65
C PRO A 200 -6.46 -13.87 13.99
N TYR A 201 -6.19 -15.16 14.10
CA TYR A 201 -7.21 -16.14 14.49
C TYR A 201 -7.77 -15.86 15.90
N ARG A 202 -6.90 -15.55 16.86
CA ARG A 202 -7.32 -15.26 18.23
C ARG A 202 -8.08 -13.94 18.32
N PHE A 203 -7.71 -12.96 17.53
CA PHE A 203 -8.44 -11.71 17.39
C PHE A 203 -9.86 -11.94 16.86
N LEU A 204 -10.00 -12.69 15.75
CA LEU A 204 -11.30 -13.06 15.18
C LEU A 204 -12.17 -13.80 16.19
N LEU A 205 -11.61 -14.81 16.84
CA LEU A 205 -12.31 -15.59 17.86
C LEU A 205 -12.78 -14.71 19.03
N ASN A 206 -11.92 -13.83 19.52
CA ASN A 206 -12.29 -12.94 20.64
C ASN A 206 -13.39 -11.97 20.23
N THR A 207 -13.33 -11.36 19.04
CA THR A 207 -14.38 -10.45 18.53
C THR A 207 -15.72 -11.17 18.42
N ARG A 208 -15.74 -12.41 17.91
CA ARG A 208 -16.96 -13.25 17.86
C ARG A 208 -17.50 -13.57 19.25
N LEU A 209 -16.63 -13.93 20.18
CA LEU A 209 -17.03 -14.22 21.57
C LEU A 209 -17.57 -13.00 22.30
N ASP A 210 -16.95 -11.84 22.11
CA ASP A 210 -17.43 -10.59 22.73
C ASP A 210 -18.83 -10.24 22.23
N GLN A 211 -19.07 -10.37 20.93
CA GLN A 211 -20.38 -10.15 20.34
C GLN A 211 -21.41 -11.19 20.84
N ALA A 212 -21.02 -12.47 20.95
CA ALA A 212 -21.90 -13.50 21.51
C ALA A 212 -22.24 -13.22 22.99
N CYS A 213 -21.27 -12.80 23.80
CA CYS A 213 -21.50 -12.37 25.18
C CYS A 213 -22.47 -11.20 25.26
N GLN A 214 -22.29 -10.20 24.40
CA GLN A 214 -23.20 -9.05 24.34
C GLN A 214 -24.63 -9.51 24.01
N MET A 215 -24.80 -10.29 22.94
CA MET A 215 -26.14 -10.79 22.55
C MET A 215 -26.79 -11.65 23.63
N LEU A 216 -26.01 -12.50 24.32
CA LEU A 216 -26.52 -13.33 25.44
C LEU A 216 -27.05 -12.49 26.60
N ARG A 217 -26.42 -11.32 26.86
CA ARG A 217 -26.83 -10.40 27.93
C ARG A 217 -27.99 -9.50 27.54
N THR A 218 -28.07 -9.09 26.27
CA THR A 218 -28.99 -8.03 25.83
C THR A 218 -30.21 -8.54 25.08
N THR A 219 -30.26 -9.84 24.75
CA THR A 219 -31.37 -10.42 23.97
C THR A 219 -31.87 -11.74 24.55
N SER A 220 -33.10 -12.09 24.22
CA SER A 220 -33.71 -13.38 24.52
C SER A 220 -33.51 -14.43 23.43
N LEU A 221 -32.69 -14.17 22.40
CA LEU A 221 -32.49 -15.06 21.26
C LEU A 221 -32.01 -16.45 21.72
N PRO A 222 -32.45 -17.54 21.08
CA PRO A 222 -31.93 -18.87 21.33
C PRO A 222 -30.40 -18.94 21.17
N VAL A 223 -29.69 -19.72 21.98
CA VAL A 223 -28.23 -19.86 21.91
C VAL A 223 -27.77 -20.38 20.54
N ALA A 224 -28.62 -21.22 19.91
CA ALA A 224 -28.38 -21.69 18.54
C ALA A 224 -28.35 -20.55 17.53
N ASP A 225 -29.29 -19.61 17.62
CA ASP A 225 -29.36 -18.44 16.72
C ASP A 225 -28.18 -17.49 16.94
N ILE A 226 -27.79 -17.28 18.22
CA ILE A 226 -26.62 -16.50 18.57
C ILE A 226 -25.35 -17.15 17.99
N SER A 227 -25.23 -18.50 18.07
CA SER A 227 -24.06 -19.19 17.49
C SER A 227 -23.94 -18.95 15.99
N THR A 228 -25.01 -19.04 15.24
CA THR A 228 -25.04 -18.79 13.80
C THR A 228 -24.68 -17.33 13.48
N ARG A 229 -25.35 -16.39 14.17
CA ARG A 229 -25.12 -14.93 13.95
C ARG A 229 -23.69 -14.48 14.29
N THR A 230 -23.01 -15.20 15.15
CA THR A 230 -21.64 -14.89 15.58
C THR A 230 -20.58 -15.80 14.92
N GLY A 231 -20.97 -16.55 13.88
CA GLY A 231 -20.07 -17.32 13.01
C GLY A 231 -19.52 -18.58 13.66
N PHE A 232 -20.20 -19.16 14.66
CA PHE A 232 -19.90 -20.49 15.19
C PHE A 232 -20.69 -21.56 14.45
N SER A 233 -20.04 -22.69 14.18
CA SER A 233 -20.63 -23.81 13.44
C SER A 233 -21.80 -24.49 14.16
N SER A 234 -21.91 -24.30 15.47
CA SER A 234 -22.99 -24.89 16.30
C SER A 234 -23.05 -24.22 17.67
N GLN A 235 -24.19 -24.44 18.35
CA GLN A 235 -24.36 -24.08 19.76
C GLN A 235 -23.31 -24.73 20.67
N SER A 236 -22.93 -25.98 20.40
CA SER A 236 -21.91 -26.70 21.15
C SER A 236 -20.53 -26.08 20.97
N ALA A 237 -20.19 -25.64 19.73
CA ALA A 237 -18.94 -24.94 19.44
C ALA A 237 -18.86 -23.60 20.20
N LEU A 238 -19.93 -22.80 20.18
CA LEU A 238 -20.01 -21.56 20.95
C LEU A 238 -19.86 -21.81 22.46
N THR A 239 -20.61 -22.78 23.00
CA THR A 239 -20.57 -23.11 24.44
C THR A 239 -19.18 -23.54 24.89
N THR A 240 -18.50 -24.38 24.08
CA THR A 240 -17.12 -24.83 24.34
C THR A 240 -16.14 -23.65 24.28
N ALA A 241 -16.28 -22.78 23.30
CA ALA A 241 -15.43 -21.60 23.16
C ALA A 241 -15.63 -20.60 24.32
N LEU A 242 -16.87 -20.33 24.71
CA LEU A 242 -17.18 -19.48 25.87
C LEU A 242 -16.58 -20.04 27.16
N ARG A 243 -16.78 -21.33 27.42
CA ARG A 243 -16.20 -21.96 28.61
C ARG A 243 -14.68 -21.89 28.62
N LYS A 244 -14.04 -22.18 27.48
CA LYS A 244 -12.57 -22.17 27.34
C LYS A 244 -11.96 -20.77 27.45
N HIS A 245 -12.57 -19.75 26.88
CA HIS A 245 -11.97 -18.44 26.72
C HIS A 245 -12.55 -17.33 27.62
N ARG A 246 -13.73 -17.55 28.20
CA ARG A 246 -14.40 -16.60 29.12
C ARG A 246 -14.69 -17.21 30.50
N GLY A 247 -14.53 -18.55 30.65
CA GLY A 247 -14.82 -19.25 31.90
C GLY A 247 -16.30 -19.39 32.24
N LEU A 248 -17.22 -18.99 31.34
CA LEU A 248 -18.65 -18.92 31.59
C LEU A 248 -19.43 -19.68 30.51
N THR A 249 -20.61 -20.20 30.93
CA THR A 249 -21.55 -20.81 30.01
C THR A 249 -22.59 -19.78 29.51
N PRO A 250 -23.28 -20.04 28.38
CA PRO A 250 -24.36 -19.17 27.93
C PRO A 250 -25.43 -18.86 28.97
N THR A 251 -25.79 -19.87 29.78
CA THR A 251 -26.80 -19.74 30.86
C THR A 251 -26.31 -18.78 31.96
N GLN A 252 -25.04 -18.94 32.38
CA GLN A 252 -24.45 -18.02 33.38
C GLN A 252 -24.34 -16.58 32.87
N LEU A 253 -24.01 -16.38 31.58
CA LEU A 253 -23.98 -15.03 30.99
C LEU A 253 -25.35 -14.37 30.95
N ARG A 254 -26.42 -15.11 30.82
CA ARG A 254 -27.80 -14.61 30.89
C ARG A 254 -28.27 -14.29 32.28
N SER A 255 -27.84 -15.05 33.29
CA SER A 255 -28.23 -14.82 34.70
C SER A 255 -27.49 -13.64 35.35
N HIS A 256 -26.46 -13.12 34.71
CA HIS A 256 -25.72 -11.94 35.16
C HIS A 256 -26.04 -10.68 34.35
N ALA A 257 -27.15 -10.68 33.60
CA ALA A 257 -27.62 -9.54 32.78
C ALA A 257 -28.64 -8.68 33.54
#